data_70616e912e327744a01da7f9eb40551c
#
_entry.id   70616e912e327744a01da7f9eb40551c
#
_cell.length_a   1.000
_cell.length_b   1.000
_cell.length_c   1.000
_cell.angle_alpha   90.00
_cell.angle_beta   90.00
_cell.angle_gamma   90.00
#
_symmetry.space_group_name_H-M   'P 1'
#
loop_
_entity.id
_entity.type
_entity.pdbx_description
1 polymer ?
#
loop_
_entity_poly.entity_id
_entity_poly.type
_entity_poly.pdbx_seq_one_letter_code
_entity_poly.pdbx_strand_id
1 'polypeptide(L)'
;AIAIGKCEIHSVDSNGFMSLRGQKRTFTTAYSLRRHLHKTIITHMTEFPHPNPISKGDSLPKIQQSVINQIFKESDTPITPYEFIWRICEMKDIGLNALSKLAIDHSVPPIQHVKGGPDVALSIWKEFLEYRLNNYAEDRNQPESNGSSGLSSYLHFGHISPHKILSDIFETHNWDISSINLPHNGRRAGWWGLPSDVESFLDQIITWRDLGFIHCVNVTNHHKFESLPEWAQKTLKEHESDPRPYIYSFEQFENADTHDELWNAAQRQLRTDGIIHNYLRMLWGKKILEWTPTPEIAMQYMVDLNDKWALDGRDPNSYTGIGWVLGKFDRGWTERAVYGKIRCMTTDSTKRKFKTKGYLDTYSHSPSRQMPLFNNNSIHTVNVSYQRRN
;
A
#
# COMPACT_ATOMS: atom_id res chain seq x y z
N ALA A 1 -13.22 17.64 -14.47
CA ALA A 1 -14.51 17.02 -14.08
C ALA A 1 -15.64 18.04 -13.88
N ILE A 2 -15.31 19.31 -13.71
CA ILE A 2 -16.32 20.37 -13.44
C ILE A 2 -17.03 20.85 -14.72
N ALA A 3 -16.56 20.46 -15.90
CA ALA A 3 -17.10 20.95 -17.18
C ALA A 3 -18.32 20.19 -17.72
N ILE A 4 -18.77 19.12 -17.07
CA ILE A 4 -19.99 18.38 -17.47
C ILE A 4 -21.20 18.99 -16.74
N GLY A 5 -21.53 20.21 -17.09
CA GLY A 5 -22.46 21.12 -16.39
C GLY A 5 -23.93 20.71 -16.27
N LYS A 6 -24.27 19.42 -16.41
CA LYS A 6 -25.67 18.92 -16.27
C LYS A 6 -25.80 17.63 -15.46
N CYS A 7 -24.71 17.08 -14.91
CA CYS A 7 -24.74 15.89 -14.09
C CYS A 7 -24.37 16.22 -12.65
N GLU A 8 -25.09 15.68 -11.69
CA GLU A 8 -24.69 15.69 -10.29
C GLU A 8 -23.52 14.74 -10.09
N ILE A 9 -22.43 15.24 -9.49
CA ILE A 9 -21.24 14.44 -9.26
C ILE A 9 -21.10 14.22 -7.76
N HIS A 10 -21.14 12.97 -7.33
CA HIS A 10 -20.92 12.56 -5.95
C HIS A 10 -19.52 11.98 -5.81
N SER A 11 -18.78 12.49 -4.83
CA SER A 11 -17.52 11.88 -4.38
C SER A 11 -17.80 10.98 -3.19
N VAL A 12 -17.51 9.69 -3.33
CA VAL A 12 -17.71 8.70 -2.27
C VAL A 12 -16.37 8.35 -1.65
N ASP A 13 -16.27 8.52 -0.33
CA ASP A 13 -15.09 8.14 0.45
C ASP A 13 -15.17 6.66 0.82
N SER A 14 -14.37 5.83 0.15
CA SER A 14 -14.28 4.39 0.39
C SER A 14 -12.85 3.92 0.68
N ASN A 15 -11.94 4.84 0.99
CA ASN A 15 -10.52 4.55 1.08
C ASN A 15 -10.09 3.90 2.39
N GLY A 16 -10.55 4.45 3.52
CA GLY A 16 -10.26 3.96 4.86
C GLY A 16 -11.50 3.37 5.53
N PHE A 17 -11.36 3.05 6.79
CA PHE A 17 -12.45 2.62 7.65
C PHE A 17 -13.16 3.82 8.26
N MET A 18 -12.40 4.86 8.59
CA MET A 18 -12.95 6.13 9.03
C MET A 18 -13.23 7.03 7.83
N SER A 19 -14.38 7.71 7.85
CA SER A 19 -14.63 8.79 6.89
C SER A 19 -13.58 9.88 7.03
N LEU A 20 -12.95 10.25 5.92
CA LEU A 20 -12.01 11.37 5.87
C LEU A 20 -12.74 12.72 5.87
N ARG A 21 -14.02 12.71 5.52
CA ARG A 21 -14.84 13.91 5.47
C ARG A 21 -15.02 14.50 6.87
N GLY A 22 -14.57 15.73 7.04
CA GLY A 22 -14.64 16.42 8.33
C GLY A 22 -13.51 16.08 9.30
N GLN A 23 -12.60 15.17 8.98
CA GLN A 23 -11.41 14.87 9.77
C GLN A 23 -10.36 15.98 9.61
N LYS A 24 -10.43 16.96 10.49
CA LYS A 24 -9.46 18.10 10.53
C LYS A 24 -8.27 17.83 11.46
N ARG A 25 -8.24 16.69 12.13
CA ARG A 25 -7.22 16.36 13.12
C ARG A 25 -6.17 15.43 12.54
N THR A 26 -4.89 15.79 12.70
CA THR A 26 -3.76 14.89 12.47
C THR A 26 -3.40 14.14 13.75
N PHE A 27 -2.80 12.97 13.60
CA PHE A 27 -2.31 12.14 14.71
C PHE A 27 -0.80 12.00 14.63
N THR A 28 -0.12 12.18 15.76
CA THR A 28 1.35 12.11 15.83
C THR A 28 1.88 10.69 15.99
N THR A 29 1.03 9.75 16.38
CA THR A 29 1.39 8.33 16.57
C THR A 29 0.21 7.43 16.25
N ALA A 30 0.48 6.17 15.87
CA ALA A 30 -0.55 5.15 15.73
C ALA A 30 -1.33 4.91 17.04
N TYR A 31 -0.67 5.07 18.20
CA TYR A 31 -1.33 4.97 19.50
C TYR A 31 -2.41 6.04 19.70
N SER A 32 -2.12 7.30 19.34
CA SER A 32 -3.09 8.39 19.47
C SER A 32 -4.30 8.20 18.55
N LEU A 33 -4.08 7.68 17.34
CA LEU A 33 -5.18 7.30 16.44
C LEU A 33 -5.97 6.12 16.99
N ARG A 34 -5.32 5.04 17.47
CA ARG A 34 -6.05 3.90 18.07
C ARG A 34 -6.95 4.31 19.24
N ARG A 35 -6.47 5.20 20.10
CA ARG A 35 -7.33 5.75 21.18
C ARG A 35 -8.56 6.48 20.65
N HIS A 36 -8.45 7.14 19.52
CA HIS A 36 -9.58 7.78 18.86
C HIS A 36 -10.49 6.74 18.22
N LEU A 37 -9.92 5.80 17.45
CA LEU A 37 -10.65 4.70 16.82
C LEU A 37 -11.45 3.88 17.82
N HIS A 38 -10.86 3.45 18.94
CA HIS A 38 -11.58 2.69 19.98
C HIS A 38 -12.85 3.39 20.50
N LYS A 39 -12.90 4.73 20.41
CA LYS A 39 -14.06 5.51 20.84
C LYS A 39 -15.11 5.74 19.77
N THR A 40 -14.69 5.67 18.50
CA THR A 40 -15.52 6.13 17.38
C THR A 40 -15.82 5.04 16.35
N ILE A 41 -14.99 3.99 16.28
CA ILE A 41 -15.08 2.99 15.21
C ILE A 41 -16.44 2.28 15.18
N ILE A 42 -17.06 2.09 16.32
CA ILE A 42 -18.38 1.43 16.46
C ILE A 42 -19.41 2.14 15.59
N THR A 43 -19.40 3.49 15.57
CA THR A 43 -20.33 4.27 14.75
C THR A 43 -20.09 4.10 13.25
N HIS A 44 -18.87 3.74 12.85
CA HIS A 44 -18.52 3.46 11.45
C HIS A 44 -18.78 2.00 11.05
N MET A 45 -19.11 1.13 12.01
CA MET A 45 -19.37 -0.29 11.78
C MET A 45 -20.87 -0.62 11.71
N THR A 46 -21.74 0.34 11.98
CA THR A 46 -23.20 0.12 11.99
C THR A 46 -23.78 -0.07 10.60
N GLU A 47 -23.10 0.48 9.57
CA GLU A 47 -23.56 0.41 8.19
C GLU A 47 -22.37 0.07 7.27
N PHE A 48 -22.24 -1.19 6.90
CA PHE A 48 -21.31 -1.59 5.85
C PHE A 48 -21.90 -1.36 4.46
N PRO A 49 -21.10 -0.96 3.46
CA PRO A 49 -21.53 -0.88 2.08
C PRO A 49 -22.15 -2.21 1.64
N HIS A 50 -23.29 -2.13 0.96
CA HIS A 50 -23.96 -3.34 0.44
C HIS A 50 -23.10 -3.98 -0.65
N PRO A 51 -22.75 -5.28 -0.57
CA PRO A 51 -21.83 -5.93 -1.50
C PRO A 51 -22.36 -5.98 -2.95
N ASN A 52 -23.69 -5.94 -3.11
CA ASN A 52 -24.35 -5.83 -4.40
C ASN A 52 -25.52 -4.85 -4.31
N PRO A 53 -25.29 -3.53 -4.43
CA PRO A 53 -26.32 -2.51 -4.24
C PRO A 53 -27.44 -2.58 -5.28
N ILE A 54 -27.18 -3.18 -6.44
CA ILE A 54 -28.18 -3.32 -7.51
C ILE A 54 -28.97 -4.64 -7.44
N SER A 55 -28.66 -5.54 -6.51
CA SER A 55 -29.34 -6.86 -6.39
C SER A 55 -30.80 -6.76 -6.00
N LYS A 56 -31.22 -5.66 -5.37
CA LYS A 56 -32.60 -5.39 -4.93
C LYS A 56 -33.30 -4.32 -5.76
N GLY A 57 -32.62 -3.77 -6.74
CA GLY A 57 -33.13 -2.69 -7.58
C GLY A 57 -33.74 -3.20 -8.88
N ASP A 58 -34.71 -2.46 -9.39
CA ASP A 58 -35.12 -2.57 -10.79
C ASP A 58 -33.89 -2.38 -11.68
N SER A 59 -33.85 -3.06 -12.81
CA SER A 59 -32.74 -2.90 -13.76
C SER A 59 -32.58 -1.41 -14.08
N LEU A 60 -31.39 -0.88 -13.80
CA LEU A 60 -31.06 0.49 -14.16
C LEU A 60 -31.33 0.69 -15.67
N PRO A 61 -31.96 1.80 -16.07
CA PRO A 61 -32.21 2.05 -17.47
C PRO A 61 -30.89 2.04 -18.24
N LYS A 62 -30.83 1.22 -19.30
CA LYS A 62 -29.63 1.19 -20.16
C LYS A 62 -29.55 2.52 -20.90
N ILE A 63 -28.40 3.18 -20.80
CA ILE A 63 -28.12 4.37 -21.60
C ILE A 63 -28.06 3.89 -23.06
N GLN A 64 -28.92 4.52 -23.92
CA GLN A 64 -28.93 4.17 -25.34
C GLN A 64 -27.59 4.53 -25.99
N GLN A 65 -27.07 3.66 -26.84
CA GLN A 65 -25.80 3.87 -27.53
C GLN A 65 -25.77 5.17 -28.34
N SER A 66 -26.96 5.61 -28.84
CA SER A 66 -27.10 6.92 -29.50
C SER A 66 -26.74 8.09 -28.61
N VAL A 67 -27.15 8.04 -27.32
CA VAL A 67 -26.82 9.08 -26.33
C VAL A 67 -25.31 9.08 -26.02
N ILE A 68 -24.72 7.89 -25.85
CA ILE A 68 -23.28 7.74 -25.66
C ILE A 68 -22.52 8.34 -26.87
N ASN A 69 -22.93 7.97 -28.08
CA ASN A 69 -22.33 8.48 -29.31
C ASN A 69 -22.49 9.99 -29.48
N GLN A 70 -23.61 10.57 -29.03
CA GLN A 70 -23.86 12.01 -29.08
C GLN A 70 -22.94 12.75 -28.10
N ILE A 71 -22.81 12.28 -26.86
CA ILE A 71 -21.89 12.85 -25.86
C ILE A 71 -20.46 12.92 -26.39
N PHE A 72 -20.03 11.91 -27.15
CA PHE A 72 -18.67 11.86 -27.71
C PHE A 72 -18.51 12.58 -29.05
N LYS A 73 -19.59 12.82 -29.81
CA LYS A 73 -19.53 13.61 -31.05
C LYS A 73 -19.50 15.12 -30.83
N GLU A 74 -20.06 15.59 -29.74
CA GLU A 74 -20.13 17.01 -29.41
C GLU A 74 -18.85 17.56 -28.73
N SER A 75 -17.82 16.73 -28.50
CA SER A 75 -16.54 17.19 -27.97
C SER A 75 -15.58 17.48 -29.13
N ASP A 76 -15.47 18.75 -29.53
CA ASP A 76 -14.39 19.25 -30.41
C ASP A 76 -13.00 19.21 -29.76
N THR A 77 -12.85 18.54 -28.63
CA THR A 77 -11.59 18.37 -27.94
C THR A 77 -10.87 17.11 -28.42
N PRO A 78 -9.54 17.16 -28.64
CA PRO A 78 -8.76 15.96 -28.93
C PRO A 78 -8.99 14.92 -27.83
N ILE A 79 -9.04 13.64 -28.22
CA ILE A 79 -9.32 12.47 -27.37
C ILE A 79 -8.77 12.69 -25.95
N THR A 80 -9.69 12.91 -25.02
CA THR A 80 -9.31 13.09 -23.63
C THR A 80 -8.81 11.77 -23.05
N PRO A 81 -8.01 11.76 -21.99
CA PRO A 81 -7.65 10.53 -21.29
C PRO A 81 -8.85 9.65 -20.93
N TYR A 82 -10.03 10.24 -20.71
CA TYR A 82 -11.29 9.54 -20.44
C TYR A 82 -11.84 8.80 -21.66
N GLU A 83 -11.81 9.39 -22.83
CA GLU A 83 -12.27 8.76 -24.06
C GLU A 83 -11.33 7.62 -24.45
N PHE A 84 -10.05 7.78 -24.18
CA PHE A 84 -9.06 6.71 -24.32
C PHE A 84 -9.32 5.55 -23.35
N ILE A 85 -9.58 5.83 -22.07
CA ILE A 85 -9.91 4.82 -21.05
C ILE A 85 -11.21 4.12 -21.41
N TRP A 86 -12.24 4.83 -21.87
CA TRP A 86 -13.50 4.23 -22.27
C TRP A 86 -13.35 3.28 -23.46
N ARG A 87 -12.61 3.69 -24.49
CA ARG A 87 -12.27 2.82 -25.63
C ARG A 87 -11.46 1.62 -25.22
N ILE A 88 -10.56 1.77 -24.26
CA ILE A 88 -9.81 0.67 -23.64
C ILE A 88 -10.75 -0.33 -22.96
N CYS A 89 -11.75 0.12 -22.21
CA CYS A 89 -12.73 -0.76 -21.57
C CYS A 89 -13.61 -1.53 -22.56
N GLU A 90 -13.84 -0.98 -23.75
CA GLU A 90 -14.56 -1.68 -24.83
C GLU A 90 -13.67 -2.68 -25.61
N MET A 91 -12.37 -2.53 -25.53
CA MET A 91 -11.43 -3.44 -26.20
C MET A 91 -11.15 -4.66 -25.31
N LYS A 92 -11.60 -5.83 -25.74
CA LYS A 92 -11.35 -7.11 -25.06
C LYS A 92 -9.86 -7.48 -24.96
N ASP A 93 -9.01 -6.82 -25.74
CA ASP A 93 -7.56 -7.01 -25.76
C ASP A 93 -6.84 -5.65 -25.72
N ILE A 94 -6.59 -5.14 -24.51
CA ILE A 94 -5.68 -4.01 -24.35
C ILE A 94 -4.25 -4.53 -24.49
N GLY A 95 -3.78 -4.61 -25.71
CA GLY A 95 -2.37 -4.93 -25.95
C GLY A 95 -1.45 -3.81 -25.44
N LEU A 96 -0.23 -4.16 -25.08
CA LEU A 96 0.84 -3.20 -24.68
C LEU A 96 0.99 -2.04 -25.68
N ASN A 97 0.60 -2.24 -26.94
CA ASN A 97 0.58 -1.21 -28.00
C ASN A 97 -0.37 -0.03 -27.69
N ALA A 98 -1.42 -0.22 -26.92
CA ALA A 98 -2.31 0.89 -26.53
C ALA A 98 -1.66 1.78 -25.47
N LEU A 99 -0.94 1.17 -24.52
CA LEU A 99 -0.20 1.89 -23.48
C LEU A 99 0.96 2.71 -24.05
N SER A 100 1.58 2.26 -25.16
CA SER A 100 2.71 2.98 -25.79
C SER A 100 2.36 4.37 -26.31
N LYS A 101 1.06 4.66 -26.48
CA LYS A 101 0.56 5.98 -26.93
C LYS A 101 0.29 6.96 -25.78
N LEU A 102 0.37 6.51 -24.53
CA LEU A 102 0.18 7.37 -23.37
C LEU A 102 1.43 8.19 -23.08
N ALA A 103 1.24 9.42 -22.63
CA ALA A 103 2.33 10.30 -22.18
C ALA A 103 2.75 9.92 -20.74
N ILE A 104 3.32 8.73 -20.59
CA ILE A 104 3.82 8.17 -19.32
C ILE A 104 5.29 7.75 -19.47
N ASP A 105 5.97 7.48 -18.36
CA ASP A 105 7.33 6.95 -18.39
C ASP A 105 7.32 5.48 -18.83
N HIS A 106 7.67 5.23 -20.09
CA HIS A 106 7.73 3.89 -20.68
C HIS A 106 8.98 3.09 -20.29
N SER A 107 9.90 3.66 -19.51
CA SER A 107 11.06 2.93 -18.97
C SER A 107 10.68 1.92 -17.86
N VAL A 108 9.48 2.05 -17.31
CA VAL A 108 8.94 1.13 -16.29
C VAL A 108 8.09 0.07 -16.97
N PRO A 109 8.55 -1.18 -17.07
CA PRO A 109 7.79 -2.24 -17.71
C PRO A 109 6.64 -2.73 -16.81
N PRO A 110 5.57 -3.31 -17.37
CA PRO A 110 4.53 -3.98 -16.62
C PRO A 110 5.09 -5.17 -15.82
N ILE A 111 4.57 -5.36 -14.60
CA ILE A 111 4.90 -6.54 -13.79
C ILE A 111 4.16 -7.76 -14.36
N GLN A 112 4.90 -8.71 -14.95
CA GLN A 112 4.32 -9.80 -15.75
C GLN A 112 3.58 -10.86 -14.93
N HIS A 113 4.00 -11.11 -13.68
CA HIS A 113 3.46 -12.16 -12.83
C HIS A 113 2.33 -11.70 -11.89
N VAL A 114 2.01 -10.40 -11.88
CA VAL A 114 0.92 -9.84 -11.07
C VAL A 114 -0.26 -9.49 -11.96
N LYS A 115 -1.41 -10.04 -11.64
CA LYS A 115 -2.68 -9.74 -12.32
C LYS A 115 -3.53 -8.86 -11.42
N GLY A 116 -4.10 -7.79 -11.99
CA GLY A 116 -5.08 -6.95 -11.33
C GLY A 116 -6.49 -7.54 -11.38
N GLY A 117 -7.43 -6.86 -10.72
CA GLY A 117 -8.85 -7.16 -10.78
C GLY A 117 -9.42 -7.70 -9.46
N PRO A 118 -10.74 -7.51 -9.27
CA PRO A 118 -11.42 -7.89 -8.03
C PRO A 118 -11.43 -9.40 -7.78
N ASP A 119 -11.56 -10.23 -8.80
CA ASP A 119 -11.57 -11.68 -8.64
C ASP A 119 -10.23 -12.21 -8.16
N VAL A 120 -9.13 -11.65 -8.67
CA VAL A 120 -7.77 -11.99 -8.22
C VAL A 120 -7.56 -11.53 -6.79
N ALA A 121 -7.96 -10.30 -6.47
CA ALA A 121 -7.89 -9.77 -5.11
C ALA A 121 -8.66 -10.65 -4.11
N LEU A 122 -9.87 -11.07 -4.46
CA LEU A 122 -10.68 -11.97 -3.63
C LEU A 122 -10.06 -13.35 -3.47
N SER A 123 -9.43 -13.89 -4.52
CA SER A 123 -8.73 -15.18 -4.43
C SER A 123 -7.53 -15.11 -3.48
N ILE A 124 -6.71 -14.06 -3.59
CA ILE A 124 -5.56 -13.81 -2.70
C ILE A 124 -6.03 -13.60 -1.26
N TRP A 125 -7.12 -12.85 -1.08
CA TRP A 125 -7.70 -12.63 0.24
C TRP A 125 -8.19 -13.90 0.90
N LYS A 126 -8.94 -14.74 0.18
CA LYS A 126 -9.46 -16.02 0.70
C LYS A 126 -8.31 -16.95 1.10
N GLU A 127 -7.30 -17.07 0.25
CA GLU A 127 -6.11 -17.88 0.54
C GLU A 127 -5.38 -17.38 1.80
N PHE A 128 -5.20 -16.07 1.93
CA PHE A 128 -4.58 -15.48 3.12
C PHE A 128 -5.41 -15.71 4.38
N LEU A 129 -6.72 -15.49 4.33
CA LEU A 129 -7.64 -15.68 5.44
C LEU A 129 -7.63 -17.13 5.96
N GLU A 130 -7.63 -18.09 5.03
CA GLU A 130 -7.71 -19.52 5.34
C GLU A 130 -6.37 -20.09 5.86
N TYR A 131 -5.25 -19.74 5.22
CA TYR A 131 -4.00 -20.45 5.46
C TYR A 131 -2.91 -19.64 6.18
N ARG A 132 -2.93 -18.30 6.11
CA ARG A 132 -1.79 -17.48 6.56
C ARG A 132 -2.12 -16.49 7.69
N LEU A 133 -3.37 -16.10 7.85
CA LEU A 133 -3.74 -15.09 8.84
C LEU A 133 -3.39 -15.54 10.27
N ASN A 134 -3.51 -16.82 10.58
CA ASN A 134 -3.27 -17.37 11.93
C ASN A 134 -1.81 -17.33 12.41
N ASN A 135 -0.86 -17.04 11.51
CA ASN A 135 0.57 -16.88 11.83
C ASN A 135 1.08 -15.47 11.45
N TYR A 136 0.18 -14.56 11.14
CA TYR A 136 0.52 -13.26 10.57
C TYR A 136 1.46 -12.42 11.43
N ALA A 137 1.27 -12.42 12.76
CA ALA A 137 2.05 -11.57 13.66
C ALA A 137 3.55 -11.90 13.64
N GLU A 138 3.89 -13.17 13.47
CA GLU A 138 5.27 -13.66 13.39
C GLU A 138 5.80 -13.58 11.96
N ASP A 139 5.09 -14.19 11.01
CA ASP A 139 5.56 -14.41 9.64
C ASP A 139 5.70 -13.13 8.82
N ARG A 140 4.86 -12.12 9.08
CA ARG A 140 4.91 -10.83 8.34
C ARG A 140 6.26 -10.13 8.35
N ASN A 141 7.12 -10.45 9.30
CA ASN A 141 8.43 -9.82 9.43
C ASN A 141 9.57 -10.65 8.84
N GLN A 142 9.30 -11.88 8.42
CA GLN A 142 10.31 -12.79 7.86
C GLN A 142 10.41 -12.61 6.34
N PRO A 143 11.57 -12.15 5.80
CA PRO A 143 11.70 -11.90 4.36
C PRO A 143 11.51 -13.13 3.47
N GLU A 144 11.78 -14.32 4.00
CA GLU A 144 11.68 -15.59 3.28
C GLU A 144 10.31 -16.29 3.45
N SER A 145 9.43 -15.74 4.31
CA SER A 145 8.08 -16.26 4.45
C SER A 145 7.09 -15.44 3.62
N ASN A 146 6.06 -16.09 3.11
CA ASN A 146 4.92 -15.42 2.48
C ASN A 146 3.91 -14.96 3.55
N GLY A 147 4.39 -14.27 4.60
CA GLY A 147 3.58 -13.90 5.77
C GLY A 147 2.70 -12.66 5.58
N SER A 148 2.84 -11.90 4.49
CA SER A 148 2.01 -10.74 4.22
C SER A 148 0.75 -11.12 3.44
N SER A 149 -0.31 -10.28 3.53
CA SER A 149 -1.55 -10.55 2.78
C SER A 149 -1.40 -10.42 1.26
N GLY A 150 -0.43 -9.65 0.78
CA GLY A 150 -0.27 -9.32 -0.64
C GLY A 150 -1.33 -8.34 -1.18
N LEU A 151 -2.13 -7.72 -0.33
CA LEU A 151 -3.29 -6.92 -0.75
C LEU A 151 -3.02 -5.43 -0.96
N SER A 152 -1.82 -4.91 -0.68
CA SER A 152 -1.58 -3.46 -0.69
C SER A 152 -1.90 -2.81 -2.04
N SER A 153 -1.44 -3.37 -3.15
CA SER A 153 -1.75 -2.88 -4.49
C SER A 153 -3.24 -3.02 -4.84
N TYR A 154 -3.88 -4.12 -4.45
CA TYR A 154 -5.31 -4.33 -4.70
C TYR A 154 -6.20 -3.38 -3.92
N LEU A 155 -5.81 -3.04 -2.70
CA LEU A 155 -6.45 -1.99 -1.89
C LEU A 155 -6.22 -0.61 -2.48
N HIS A 156 -5.00 -0.34 -2.99
CA HIS A 156 -4.66 0.93 -3.64
C HIS A 156 -5.53 1.20 -4.86
N PHE A 157 -5.71 0.19 -5.72
CA PHE A 157 -6.53 0.29 -6.93
C PHE A 157 -8.02 0.03 -6.70
N GLY A 158 -8.47 -0.21 -5.47
CA GLY A 158 -9.88 -0.44 -5.15
C GLY A 158 -10.44 -1.77 -5.67
N HIS A 159 -9.58 -2.77 -5.94
CA HIS A 159 -10.00 -4.10 -6.34
C HIS A 159 -10.63 -4.89 -5.19
N ILE A 160 -10.34 -4.52 -3.95
CA ILE A 160 -10.97 -5.03 -2.72
C ILE A 160 -11.08 -3.88 -1.73
N SER A 161 -12.15 -3.85 -0.94
CA SER A 161 -12.34 -2.83 0.09
C SER A 161 -11.92 -3.32 1.48
N PRO A 162 -11.48 -2.41 2.37
CA PRO A 162 -11.27 -2.74 3.78
C PRO A 162 -12.54 -3.29 4.46
N HIS A 163 -13.72 -2.82 4.08
CA HIS A 163 -15.00 -3.28 4.61
C HIS A 163 -15.26 -4.76 4.28
N LYS A 164 -14.94 -5.21 3.05
CA LYS A 164 -15.05 -6.62 2.67
C LYS A 164 -14.13 -7.50 3.53
N ILE A 165 -12.88 -7.06 3.71
CA ILE A 165 -11.89 -7.75 4.53
C ILE A 165 -12.38 -7.90 5.98
N LEU A 166 -12.91 -6.81 6.57
CA LEU A 166 -13.44 -6.86 7.92
C LEU A 166 -14.67 -7.74 8.05
N SER A 167 -15.61 -7.62 7.10
CA SER A 167 -16.82 -8.44 7.08
C SER A 167 -16.47 -9.93 7.11
N ASP A 168 -15.52 -10.36 6.28
CA ASP A 168 -15.11 -11.76 6.21
C ASP A 168 -14.41 -12.24 7.50
N ILE A 169 -13.57 -11.40 8.10
CA ILE A 169 -12.94 -11.71 9.40
C ILE A 169 -14.02 -11.89 10.48
N PHE A 170 -14.97 -10.97 10.54
CA PHE A 170 -16.04 -11.01 11.55
C PHE A 170 -16.95 -12.22 11.36
N GLU A 171 -17.29 -12.55 10.12
CA GLU A 171 -18.05 -13.75 9.80
C GLU A 171 -17.28 -15.03 10.18
N THR A 172 -16.00 -15.13 9.80
CA THR A 172 -15.15 -16.30 10.08
C THR A 172 -15.01 -16.58 11.59
N HIS A 173 -14.96 -15.52 12.40
CA HIS A 173 -14.77 -15.63 13.84
C HIS A 173 -16.09 -15.50 14.65
N ASN A 174 -17.25 -15.47 14.00
CA ASN A 174 -18.54 -15.19 14.64
C ASN A 174 -18.49 -13.97 15.57
N TRP A 175 -17.77 -12.94 15.13
CA TRP A 175 -17.51 -11.76 15.94
C TRP A 175 -18.70 -10.79 15.89
N ASP A 176 -19.06 -10.27 17.04
CA ASP A 176 -19.99 -9.16 17.18
C ASP A 176 -19.43 -8.08 18.12
N ILE A 177 -20.16 -6.97 18.21
CA ILE A 177 -19.69 -5.79 18.94
C ILE A 177 -19.55 -6.04 20.46
N SER A 178 -20.23 -7.05 21.02
CA SER A 178 -20.09 -7.43 22.43
C SER A 178 -18.75 -8.09 22.74
N SER A 179 -18.04 -8.54 21.71
CA SER A 179 -16.68 -9.10 21.82
C SER A 179 -15.61 -8.05 22.16
N ILE A 180 -15.93 -6.76 22.03
CA ILE A 180 -14.98 -5.68 22.30
C ILE A 180 -14.64 -5.62 23.78
N ASN A 181 -13.35 -5.66 24.09
CA ASN A 181 -12.83 -5.54 25.44
C ASN A 181 -12.59 -4.08 25.86
N LEU A 182 -13.17 -3.72 27.01
CA LEU A 182 -12.90 -2.41 27.63
C LEU A 182 -11.59 -2.43 28.44
N PRO A 183 -10.97 -1.27 28.69
CA PRO A 183 -11.37 0.08 28.26
C PRO A 183 -10.89 0.48 26.86
N HIS A 184 -11.46 1.55 26.32
CA HIS A 184 -11.04 2.17 25.05
C HIS A 184 -9.73 2.97 25.20
N ASN A 185 -8.62 2.29 25.45
CA ASN A 185 -7.33 2.90 25.81
C ASN A 185 -6.32 2.98 24.68
N GLY A 186 -6.65 2.47 23.49
CA GLY A 186 -5.77 2.47 22.30
C GLY A 186 -4.68 1.38 22.34
N ARG A 187 -4.85 0.34 23.16
CA ARG A 187 -3.94 -0.82 23.15
C ARG A 187 -3.96 -1.51 21.78
N ARG A 188 -2.83 -2.02 21.38
CA ARG A 188 -2.64 -2.63 20.06
C ARG A 188 -3.28 -4.03 19.96
N ALA A 189 -3.35 -4.74 21.05
CA ALA A 189 -3.84 -6.11 21.10
C ALA A 189 -4.84 -6.30 22.24
N GLY A 190 -5.75 -7.26 22.09
CA GLY A 190 -6.75 -7.65 23.09
C GLY A 190 -7.92 -6.67 23.21
N TRP A 191 -8.12 -5.76 22.27
CA TRP A 191 -9.28 -4.86 22.26
C TRP A 191 -10.46 -5.44 21.47
N TRP A 192 -10.18 -6.06 20.33
CA TRP A 192 -11.22 -6.65 19.48
C TRP A 192 -11.82 -7.93 20.04
N GLY A 193 -11.14 -8.59 20.99
CA GLY A 193 -11.54 -9.92 21.47
C GLY A 193 -11.30 -11.02 20.42
N LEU A 194 -10.40 -10.78 19.49
CA LEU A 194 -10.01 -11.69 18.41
C LEU A 194 -8.62 -12.29 18.68
N PRO A 195 -8.24 -13.38 17.99
CA PRO A 195 -6.88 -13.92 18.08
C PRO A 195 -5.81 -12.85 17.78
N SER A 196 -4.64 -12.96 18.41
CA SER A 196 -3.57 -11.96 18.33
C SER A 196 -3.10 -11.66 16.93
N ASP A 197 -3.08 -12.68 16.06
CA ASP A 197 -2.68 -12.55 14.65
C ASP A 197 -3.70 -11.75 13.86
N VAL A 198 -4.98 -12.02 14.09
CA VAL A 198 -6.09 -11.26 13.50
C VAL A 198 -6.04 -9.80 13.95
N GLU A 199 -5.89 -9.54 15.27
CA GLU A 199 -5.77 -8.17 15.78
C GLU A 199 -4.53 -7.45 15.25
N SER A 200 -3.42 -8.17 15.06
CA SER A 200 -2.21 -7.63 14.43
C SER A 200 -2.45 -7.24 12.98
N PHE A 201 -3.25 -8.00 12.24
CA PHE A 201 -3.64 -7.68 10.86
C PHE A 201 -4.62 -6.50 10.82
N LEU A 202 -5.63 -6.50 11.68
CA LEU A 202 -6.58 -5.38 11.79
C LEU A 202 -5.89 -4.06 12.11
N ASP A 203 -4.84 -4.07 12.94
CA ASP A 203 -4.05 -2.87 13.21
C ASP A 203 -3.40 -2.29 11.95
N GLN A 204 -3.04 -3.13 10.97
CA GLN A 204 -2.49 -2.65 9.69
C GLN A 204 -3.58 -2.09 8.78
N ILE A 205 -4.68 -2.83 8.61
CA ILE A 205 -5.76 -2.48 7.68
C ILE A 205 -6.56 -1.26 8.17
N ILE A 206 -6.71 -1.10 9.48
CA ILE A 206 -7.47 -0.01 10.07
C ILE A 206 -6.53 1.10 10.53
N THR A 207 -5.71 0.84 11.56
CA THR A 207 -4.96 1.93 12.21
C THR A 207 -3.93 2.56 11.29
N TRP A 208 -3.04 1.74 10.71
CA TRP A 208 -1.96 2.27 9.88
C TRP A 208 -2.46 2.81 8.55
N ARG A 209 -3.44 2.14 7.95
CA ARG A 209 -4.05 2.62 6.71
C ARG A 209 -4.75 3.95 6.92
N ASP A 210 -5.65 4.07 7.89
CA ASP A 210 -6.36 5.32 8.16
C ASP A 210 -5.42 6.44 8.60
N LEU A 211 -4.34 6.12 9.34
CA LEU A 211 -3.30 7.09 9.68
C LEU A 211 -2.68 7.73 8.44
N GLY A 212 -2.41 6.91 7.41
CA GLY A 212 -1.89 7.36 6.13
C GLY A 212 -2.85 8.31 5.43
N PHE A 213 -4.10 7.91 5.26
CA PHE A 213 -5.12 8.71 4.59
C PHE A 213 -5.40 10.02 5.32
N ILE A 214 -5.61 9.97 6.64
CA ILE A 214 -5.85 11.17 7.46
C ILE A 214 -4.65 12.13 7.38
N HIS A 215 -3.42 11.59 7.40
CA HIS A 215 -2.23 12.41 7.28
C HIS A 215 -2.18 13.13 5.92
N CYS A 216 -2.31 12.40 4.82
CA CYS A 216 -2.17 12.97 3.48
C CYS A 216 -3.29 13.97 3.13
N VAL A 217 -4.51 13.77 3.64
CA VAL A 217 -5.60 14.74 3.47
C VAL A 217 -5.36 16.05 4.21
N ASN A 218 -4.74 15.99 5.40
CA ASN A 218 -4.55 17.16 6.26
C ASN A 218 -3.19 17.85 6.11
N VAL A 219 -2.21 17.23 5.44
CA VAL A 219 -0.85 17.75 5.29
C VAL A 219 -0.48 17.84 3.82
N THR A 220 -0.56 19.04 3.27
CA THR A 220 -0.35 19.29 1.81
C THR A 220 1.05 18.86 1.34
N ASN A 221 2.07 19.04 2.17
CA ASN A 221 3.47 18.70 1.85
C ASN A 221 3.88 17.35 2.46
N HIS A 222 2.94 16.39 2.58
CA HIS A 222 3.17 15.10 3.23
C HIS A 222 4.36 14.31 2.65
N HIS A 223 4.74 14.56 1.41
CA HIS A 223 5.85 13.95 0.68
C HIS A 223 7.19 14.70 0.83
N LYS A 224 7.22 15.80 1.60
CA LYS A 224 8.42 16.63 1.77
C LYS A 224 8.98 16.55 3.19
N PHE A 225 10.28 16.87 3.31
CA PHE A 225 11.04 16.85 4.56
C PHE A 225 10.37 17.69 5.65
N GLU A 226 9.83 18.86 5.30
CA GLU A 226 9.16 19.79 6.22
C GLU A 226 7.90 19.20 6.86
N SER A 227 7.37 18.11 6.32
CA SER A 227 6.24 17.39 6.91
C SER A 227 6.62 16.56 8.13
N LEU A 228 7.90 16.32 8.37
CA LEU A 228 8.39 15.56 9.52
C LEU A 228 8.18 16.34 10.83
N PRO A 229 8.10 15.67 11.99
CA PRO A 229 8.07 16.33 13.28
C PRO A 229 9.32 17.21 13.49
N GLU A 230 9.18 18.35 14.12
CA GLU A 230 10.28 19.31 14.37
C GLU A 230 11.51 18.65 15.02
N TRP A 231 11.29 17.76 16.00
CA TRP A 231 12.38 17.04 16.64
C TRP A 231 13.20 16.17 15.66
N ALA A 232 12.50 15.57 14.66
CA ALA A 232 13.15 14.74 13.65
C ALA A 232 13.91 15.59 12.64
N GLN A 233 13.31 16.69 12.17
CA GLN A 233 13.98 17.66 11.30
C GLN A 233 15.24 18.20 11.97
N LYS A 234 15.13 18.64 13.22
CA LYS A 234 16.23 19.21 14.00
C LYS A 234 17.39 18.22 14.11
N THR A 235 17.13 17.02 14.59
CA THR A 235 18.21 16.04 14.79
C THR A 235 18.86 15.59 13.48
N LEU A 236 18.10 15.47 12.39
CA LEU A 236 18.65 15.15 11.07
C LEU A 236 19.52 16.26 10.50
N LYS A 237 19.15 17.52 10.74
CA LYS A 237 19.94 18.69 10.35
C LYS A 237 21.22 18.83 11.16
N GLU A 238 21.17 18.57 12.45
CA GLU A 238 22.36 18.57 13.32
C GLU A 238 23.40 17.54 12.89
N HIS A 239 22.94 16.42 12.29
CA HIS A 239 23.80 15.31 11.82
C HIS A 239 24.02 15.31 10.29
N GLU A 240 23.65 16.36 9.58
CA GLU A 240 23.79 16.44 8.12
C GLU A 240 25.25 16.43 7.68
N SER A 241 26.12 17.09 8.44
CA SER A 241 27.57 17.16 8.17
C SER A 241 28.38 15.95 8.66
N ASP A 242 27.73 14.97 9.27
CA ASP A 242 28.43 13.78 9.76
C ASP A 242 29.08 13.01 8.60
N PRO A 243 30.29 12.45 8.79
CA PRO A 243 30.97 11.70 7.75
C PRO A 243 30.14 10.50 7.26
N ARG A 244 30.03 10.35 5.94
CA ARG A 244 29.41 9.22 5.27
C ARG A 244 30.44 8.47 4.46
N PRO A 245 30.70 7.18 4.76
CA PRO A 245 31.71 6.41 4.01
C PRO A 245 31.31 6.16 2.55
N TYR A 246 30.00 6.21 2.25
CA TYR A 246 29.45 6.02 0.92
C TYR A 246 28.39 7.06 0.63
N ILE A 247 28.38 7.57 -0.59
CA ILE A 247 27.31 8.41 -1.14
C ILE A 247 27.01 7.89 -2.54
N TYR A 248 25.72 7.69 -2.84
CA TYR A 248 25.27 7.19 -4.13
C TYR A 248 24.35 8.19 -4.85
N SER A 249 24.41 8.19 -6.16
CA SER A 249 23.48 8.95 -6.99
C SER A 249 22.12 8.26 -7.05
N PHE A 250 21.10 8.98 -7.54
CA PHE A 250 19.77 8.42 -7.75
C PHE A 250 19.81 7.19 -8.66
N GLU A 251 20.58 7.28 -9.76
CA GLU A 251 20.72 6.21 -10.74
C GLU A 251 21.38 4.95 -10.15
N GLN A 252 22.37 5.13 -9.25
CA GLN A 252 22.98 4.00 -8.56
C GLN A 252 22.00 3.30 -7.62
N PHE A 253 21.19 4.07 -6.87
CA PHE A 253 20.10 3.51 -6.09
C PHE A 253 19.08 2.81 -6.97
N GLU A 254 18.61 3.47 -8.03
CA GLU A 254 17.63 2.91 -8.94
C GLU A 254 18.07 1.60 -9.55
N ASN A 255 19.35 1.50 -9.94
CA ASN A 255 19.92 0.33 -10.58
C ASN A 255 20.40 -0.76 -9.60
N ALA A 256 20.19 -0.56 -8.29
CA ALA A 256 20.64 -1.46 -7.26
C ALA A 256 22.17 -1.69 -7.31
N ASP A 257 22.93 -0.61 -7.52
CA ASP A 257 24.37 -0.57 -7.68
C ASP A 257 25.03 0.08 -6.44
N THR A 258 24.83 -0.53 -5.29
CA THR A 258 25.48 -0.14 -4.04
C THR A 258 26.41 -1.26 -3.54
N HIS A 259 27.20 -1.01 -2.51
CA HIS A 259 28.06 -2.02 -1.89
C HIS A 259 27.27 -3.04 -1.03
N ASP A 260 25.98 -2.80 -0.74
CA ASP A 260 25.20 -3.64 0.17
C ASP A 260 24.27 -4.57 -0.62
N GLU A 261 24.62 -5.85 -0.67
CA GLU A 261 23.87 -6.85 -1.43
C GLU A 261 22.41 -7.01 -0.96
N LEU A 262 22.14 -6.90 0.36
CA LEU A 262 20.77 -7.04 0.87
C LEU A 262 19.91 -5.83 0.48
N TRP A 263 20.50 -4.64 0.49
CA TRP A 263 19.84 -3.45 -0.01
C TRP A 263 19.57 -3.55 -1.52
N ASN A 264 20.58 -3.98 -2.28
CA ASN A 264 20.45 -4.17 -3.72
C ASN A 264 19.37 -5.22 -4.06
N ALA A 265 19.29 -6.30 -3.31
CA ALA A 265 18.23 -7.31 -3.45
C ALA A 265 16.85 -6.71 -3.20
N ALA A 266 16.68 -5.86 -2.18
CA ALA A 266 15.41 -5.17 -1.90
C ALA A 266 15.02 -4.20 -3.02
N GLN A 267 15.96 -3.46 -3.57
CA GLN A 267 15.72 -2.57 -4.72
C GLN A 267 15.37 -3.36 -5.99
N ARG A 268 16.01 -4.51 -6.22
CA ARG A 268 15.65 -5.40 -7.34
C ARG A 268 14.24 -5.97 -7.15
N GLN A 269 13.87 -6.40 -5.95
CA GLN A 269 12.49 -6.83 -5.67
C GLN A 269 11.50 -5.71 -6.01
N LEU A 270 11.78 -4.46 -5.61
CA LEU A 270 10.92 -3.33 -5.95
C LEU A 270 10.73 -3.20 -7.47
N ARG A 271 11.81 -3.34 -8.24
CA ARG A 271 11.77 -3.18 -9.71
C ARG A 271 11.13 -4.35 -10.44
N THR A 272 11.29 -5.58 -9.94
CA THR A 272 10.78 -6.81 -10.59
C THR A 272 9.36 -7.14 -10.20
N ASP A 273 9.02 -6.94 -8.91
CA ASP A 273 7.75 -7.37 -8.33
C ASP A 273 6.81 -6.22 -8.01
N GLY A 274 7.31 -4.97 -8.07
CA GLY A 274 6.57 -3.78 -7.68
C GLY A 274 6.30 -3.68 -6.18
N ILE A 275 7.01 -4.46 -5.37
CA ILE A 275 6.88 -4.49 -3.90
C ILE A 275 8.25 -4.60 -3.24
N ILE A 276 8.33 -4.22 -1.97
CA ILE A 276 9.44 -4.60 -1.08
C ILE A 276 8.86 -5.24 0.17
N HIS A 277 9.47 -6.31 0.65
CA HIS A 277 9.12 -6.88 1.95
C HIS A 277 9.14 -5.80 3.05
N ASN A 278 8.10 -5.73 3.88
CA ASN A 278 7.89 -4.61 4.82
C ASN A 278 9.10 -4.29 5.71
N TYR A 279 9.76 -5.30 6.30
CA TYR A 279 10.94 -5.06 7.14
C TYR A 279 12.13 -4.55 6.31
N LEU A 280 12.32 -5.11 5.12
CA LEU A 280 13.40 -4.68 4.21
C LEU A 280 13.12 -3.29 3.62
N ARG A 281 11.86 -2.88 3.44
CA ARG A 281 11.52 -1.50 3.09
C ARG A 281 12.01 -0.50 4.13
N MET A 282 11.93 -0.87 5.42
CA MET A 282 12.47 -0.03 6.49
C MET A 282 13.99 0.09 6.40
N LEU A 283 14.71 -1.03 6.22
CA LEU A 283 16.16 -1.05 6.02
C LEU A 283 16.55 -0.24 4.77
N TRP A 284 15.85 -0.46 3.66
CA TRP A 284 16.04 0.24 2.38
C TRP A 284 16.02 1.77 2.56
N GLY A 285 14.98 2.30 3.21
CA GLY A 285 14.89 3.73 3.44
C GLY A 285 15.95 4.26 4.42
N LYS A 286 16.28 3.49 5.47
CA LYS A 286 17.34 3.86 6.42
C LYS A 286 18.71 3.97 5.74
N LYS A 287 18.98 3.10 4.79
CA LYS A 287 20.24 3.11 4.04
C LYS A 287 20.29 4.24 3.00
N ILE A 288 19.16 4.61 2.40
CA ILE A 288 19.07 5.82 1.57
C ILE A 288 19.41 7.06 2.40
N LEU A 289 18.89 7.18 3.63
CA LEU A 289 19.27 8.26 4.54
C LEU A 289 20.77 8.26 4.83
N GLU A 290 21.36 7.08 5.08
CA GLU A 290 22.78 6.95 5.42
C GLU A 290 23.70 7.32 4.25
N TRP A 291 23.27 7.09 3.01
CA TRP A 291 24.11 7.17 1.82
C TRP A 291 23.75 8.32 0.87
N THR A 292 22.99 9.30 1.33
CA THR A 292 22.70 10.55 0.61
C THR A 292 23.31 11.75 1.32
N PRO A 293 23.64 12.84 0.59
CA PRO A 293 24.29 14.01 1.20
C PRO A 293 23.44 14.70 2.28
N THR A 294 22.12 14.80 2.06
CA THR A 294 21.20 15.49 2.97
C THR A 294 19.93 14.69 3.22
N PRO A 295 19.24 14.90 4.34
CA PRO A 295 17.99 14.20 4.63
C PRO A 295 16.84 14.58 3.69
N GLU A 296 16.86 15.78 3.08
CA GLU A 296 15.89 16.18 2.06
C GLU A 296 16.06 15.35 0.79
N ILE A 297 17.33 15.20 0.33
CA ILE A 297 17.65 14.34 -0.82
C ILE A 297 17.25 12.90 -0.52
N ALA A 298 17.51 12.42 0.70
CA ALA A 298 17.10 11.08 1.12
C ALA A 298 15.59 10.89 0.99
N MET A 299 14.80 11.83 1.48
CA MET A 299 13.34 11.77 1.38
C MET A 299 12.87 11.81 -0.06
N GLN A 300 13.45 12.71 -0.88
CA GLN A 300 13.10 12.83 -2.29
C GLN A 300 13.39 11.51 -3.03
N TYR A 301 14.58 10.93 -2.84
CA TYR A 301 14.95 9.66 -3.49
C TYR A 301 14.04 8.50 -3.06
N MET A 302 13.68 8.42 -1.77
CA MET A 302 12.72 7.42 -1.30
C MET A 302 11.35 7.58 -1.95
N VAL A 303 10.85 8.80 -2.10
CA VAL A 303 9.56 9.09 -2.75
C VAL A 303 9.63 8.73 -4.23
N ASP A 304 10.65 9.21 -4.95
CA ASP A 304 10.77 9.01 -6.39
C ASP A 304 10.93 7.54 -6.76
N LEU A 305 11.79 6.80 -6.05
CA LEU A 305 11.97 5.37 -6.26
C LEU A 305 10.70 4.56 -5.95
N ASN A 306 10.03 4.90 -4.85
CA ASN A 306 8.79 4.22 -4.48
C ASN A 306 7.67 4.51 -5.49
N ASP A 307 7.46 5.77 -5.84
CA ASP A 307 6.37 6.18 -6.73
C ASP A 307 6.58 5.73 -8.18
N LYS A 308 7.83 5.54 -8.58
CA LYS A 308 8.19 5.02 -9.90
C LYS A 308 8.01 3.50 -10.00
N TRP A 309 8.41 2.75 -8.97
CA TRP A 309 8.56 1.30 -9.07
C TRP A 309 7.54 0.49 -8.29
N ALA A 310 6.94 1.02 -7.20
CA ALA A 310 5.96 0.26 -6.42
C ALA A 310 4.59 0.23 -7.10
N LEU A 311 3.96 -0.95 -7.12
CA LEU A 311 2.57 -1.11 -7.58
C LEU A 311 1.58 -0.28 -6.77
N ASP A 312 1.86 -0.09 -5.47
CA ASP A 312 1.13 0.79 -4.57
C ASP A 312 1.82 2.16 -4.37
N GLY A 313 2.62 2.59 -5.34
CA GLY A 313 3.22 3.93 -5.37
C GLY A 313 2.14 5.00 -5.29
N ARG A 314 2.44 6.13 -4.63
CA ARG A 314 1.50 7.23 -4.34
C ARG A 314 0.33 6.89 -3.41
N ASP A 315 0.28 5.68 -2.85
CA ASP A 315 -0.66 5.40 -1.77
C ASP A 315 -0.28 6.22 -0.52
N PRO A 316 -1.24 6.75 0.25
CA PRO A 316 -0.97 7.45 1.50
C PRO A 316 -0.06 6.68 2.46
N ASN A 317 -0.12 5.34 2.48
CA ASN A 317 0.78 4.52 3.29
C ASN A 317 2.23 4.53 2.79
N SER A 318 2.47 4.79 1.51
CA SER A 318 3.82 5.00 0.97
C SER A 318 4.48 6.21 1.64
N TYR A 319 3.81 7.36 1.65
CA TYR A 319 4.33 8.59 2.25
C TYR A 319 4.47 8.50 3.78
N THR A 320 3.52 7.87 4.45
CA THR A 320 3.64 7.67 5.91
C THR A 320 4.71 6.65 6.26
N GLY A 321 4.92 5.62 5.45
CA GLY A 321 6.01 4.66 5.58
C GLY A 321 7.39 5.31 5.40
N ILE A 322 7.56 6.15 4.36
CA ILE A 322 8.77 6.94 4.13
C ILE A 322 8.98 7.93 5.29
N GLY A 323 7.93 8.65 5.68
CA GLY A 323 7.98 9.54 6.83
C GLY A 323 8.40 8.82 8.13
N TRP A 324 7.91 7.58 8.35
CA TRP A 324 8.30 6.77 9.49
C TRP A 324 9.80 6.41 9.47
N VAL A 325 10.37 6.15 8.32
CA VAL A 325 11.83 5.96 8.17
C VAL A 325 12.59 7.15 8.73
N LEU A 326 12.08 8.36 8.57
CA LEU A 326 12.69 9.61 9.00
C LEU A 326 12.15 10.14 10.36
N GLY A 327 11.47 9.29 11.13
CA GLY A 327 11.05 9.60 12.51
C GLY A 327 9.59 10.02 12.67
N LYS A 328 8.79 10.11 11.60
CA LYS A 328 7.36 10.41 11.70
C LYS A 328 6.63 9.26 12.39
N PHE A 329 5.70 9.56 13.27
CA PHE A 329 4.93 8.60 14.08
C PHE A 329 5.77 7.75 15.05
N ASP A 330 7.06 8.04 15.19
CA ASP A 330 7.99 7.37 16.09
C ASP A 330 8.45 8.32 17.21
N ARG A 331 9.33 7.84 18.07
CA ARG A 331 9.97 8.58 19.15
C ARG A 331 11.47 8.72 18.90
N GLY A 332 12.13 9.58 19.67
CA GLY A 332 13.58 9.65 19.69
C GLY A 332 14.23 8.37 20.24
N TRP A 333 15.32 7.96 19.62
CA TRP A 333 16.18 6.82 19.97
C TRP A 333 17.55 7.32 20.42
N THR A 334 18.41 6.40 20.83
CA THR A 334 19.81 6.69 21.13
C THR A 334 20.48 7.33 19.91
N GLU A 335 21.12 8.47 20.12
CA GLU A 335 21.74 9.30 19.10
C GLU A 335 22.92 8.56 18.43
N ARG A 336 23.01 8.69 17.12
CA ARG A 336 24.03 8.06 16.30
C ARG A 336 24.40 8.96 15.13
N ALA A 337 25.65 8.86 14.67
CA ALA A 337 26.10 9.57 13.47
C ALA A 337 25.14 9.35 12.29
N VAL A 338 24.92 10.39 11.51
CA VAL A 338 24.01 10.49 10.36
C VAL A 338 22.52 10.40 10.73
N TYR A 339 22.15 9.51 11.65
CA TYR A 339 20.76 9.26 12.06
C TYR A 339 20.26 10.22 13.14
N GLY A 340 21.18 10.85 13.90
CA GLY A 340 20.80 11.56 15.10
C GLY A 340 19.96 10.66 16.02
N LYS A 341 18.82 11.16 16.45
CA LYS A 341 17.85 10.42 17.29
C LYS A 341 16.84 9.59 16.49
N ILE A 342 17.01 9.47 15.18
CA ILE A 342 16.18 8.60 14.35
C ILE A 342 16.61 7.14 14.58
N ARG A 343 15.64 6.24 14.61
CA ARG A 343 15.91 4.80 14.75
C ARG A 343 16.87 4.31 13.65
N CYS A 344 18.02 3.81 14.04
CA CYS A 344 18.99 3.22 13.12
C CYS A 344 18.66 1.76 12.84
N MET A 345 18.90 1.31 11.59
CA MET A 345 18.88 -0.10 11.19
C MET A 345 20.11 -0.40 10.34
N THR A 346 20.74 -1.54 10.59
CA THR A 346 21.91 -2.00 9.84
C THR A 346 21.65 -3.32 9.15
N THR A 347 22.32 -3.56 8.04
CA THR A 347 22.25 -4.83 7.29
C THR A 347 22.68 -6.00 8.17
N ASP A 348 23.76 -5.86 8.93
CA ASP A 348 24.24 -6.91 9.83
C ASP A 348 23.23 -7.27 10.92
N SER A 349 22.56 -6.27 11.52
CA SER A 349 21.52 -6.53 12.51
C SER A 349 20.32 -7.22 11.88
N THR A 350 19.98 -6.90 10.63
CA THR A 350 18.91 -7.52 9.88
C THR A 350 19.24 -8.98 9.54
N LYS A 351 20.45 -9.25 9.01
CA LYS A 351 20.92 -10.62 8.71
C LYS A 351 21.00 -11.51 9.96
N ARG A 352 21.31 -10.94 11.13
CA ARG A 352 21.29 -11.69 12.41
C ARG A 352 19.88 -12.00 12.89
N LYS A 353 18.94 -11.12 12.62
CA LYS A 353 17.56 -11.24 13.10
C LYS A 353 16.70 -12.16 12.22
N PHE A 354 16.94 -12.19 10.93
CA PHE A 354 16.12 -12.90 9.95
C PHE A 354 16.97 -13.78 9.04
N LYS A 355 16.33 -14.85 8.54
CA LYS A 355 16.89 -15.61 7.43
C LYS A 355 16.79 -14.74 6.18
N THR A 356 17.91 -14.56 5.48
CA THR A 356 17.99 -13.69 4.29
C THR A 356 18.71 -14.37 3.12
N LYS A 357 19.18 -15.61 3.28
CA LYS A 357 19.91 -16.32 2.24
C LYS A 357 19.02 -16.60 1.02
N GLY A 358 17.86 -17.20 1.23
CA GLY A 358 16.92 -17.48 0.15
C GLY A 358 16.42 -16.21 -0.53
N TYR A 359 16.23 -15.14 0.24
CA TYR A 359 15.89 -13.83 -0.31
C TYR A 359 17.00 -13.27 -1.20
N LEU A 360 18.26 -13.35 -0.75
CA LEU A 360 19.42 -12.95 -1.57
C LEU A 360 19.53 -13.79 -2.83
N ASP A 361 19.38 -15.12 -2.71
CA ASP A 361 19.44 -16.04 -3.87
C ASP A 361 18.36 -15.70 -4.91
N THR A 362 17.16 -15.29 -4.46
CA THR A 362 16.06 -14.91 -5.33
C THR A 362 16.32 -13.60 -6.09
N TYR A 363 16.90 -12.59 -5.41
CA TYR A 363 17.08 -11.25 -5.98
C TYR A 363 18.57 -10.88 -6.21
N SER A 364 19.50 -11.86 -6.23
CA SER A 364 20.94 -11.63 -6.40
C SER A 364 21.34 -11.16 -7.79
N HIS A 365 20.53 -11.44 -8.82
CA HIS A 365 20.86 -11.16 -10.23
C HIS A 365 19.90 -10.13 -10.85
N SER A 366 20.40 -9.34 -11.79
CA SER A 366 19.56 -8.45 -12.62
C SER A 366 18.43 -9.24 -13.32
N PRO A 367 17.30 -8.61 -13.66
CA PRO A 367 16.03 -9.23 -14.00
C PRO A 367 15.96 -10.13 -15.23
N SER A 368 17.06 -10.71 -15.69
CA SER A 368 17.09 -11.68 -16.80
C SER A 368 16.58 -13.10 -16.42
N ARG A 369 16.31 -13.36 -15.13
CA ARG A 369 15.65 -14.60 -14.68
C ARG A 369 14.48 -14.26 -13.76
N GLN A 370 13.29 -14.15 -14.33
CA GLN A 370 12.04 -14.19 -13.60
C GLN A 370 11.85 -15.60 -13.03
N MET A 371 12.09 -15.77 -11.73
CA MET A 371 11.51 -16.91 -11.00
C MET A 371 10.22 -16.43 -10.33
N PRO A 372 9.10 -17.14 -10.48
CA PRO A 372 7.86 -16.77 -9.80
C PRO A 372 8.04 -16.92 -8.29
N LEU A 373 7.72 -15.88 -7.53
CA LEU A 373 7.68 -15.86 -6.06
C LEU A 373 6.66 -16.85 -5.47
N PHE A 374 5.76 -17.35 -6.32
CA PHE A 374 4.72 -18.30 -5.93
C PHE A 374 4.95 -19.59 -6.69
N ASN A 375 5.19 -20.65 -5.95
CA ASN A 375 5.14 -22.00 -6.48
C ASN A 375 3.68 -22.27 -6.90
N ASN A 376 3.38 -22.07 -8.20
CA ASN A 376 2.06 -22.27 -8.80
C ASN A 376 1.61 -23.75 -8.81
N ASN A 377 2.23 -24.62 -8.03
CA ASN A 377 1.87 -26.03 -7.96
C ASN A 377 0.64 -26.34 -7.11
N SER A 378 -0.12 -25.31 -6.68
CA SER A 378 -1.36 -25.51 -5.91
C SER A 378 -2.60 -24.85 -6.52
N ILE A 379 -2.53 -24.34 -7.76
CA ILE A 379 -3.75 -23.93 -8.45
C ILE A 379 -4.40 -25.18 -9.04
N HIS A 380 -5.13 -25.91 -8.20
CA HIS A 380 -6.17 -26.79 -8.71
C HIS A 380 -7.18 -25.92 -9.45
N THR A 381 -7.23 -26.07 -10.77
CA THR A 381 -8.30 -25.56 -11.61
C THR A 381 -9.63 -26.14 -11.10
N VAL A 382 -10.32 -25.36 -10.27
CA VAL A 382 -11.71 -25.64 -9.96
C VAL A 382 -12.51 -25.25 -11.19
N ASN A 383 -12.82 -26.23 -12.03
CA ASN A 383 -13.82 -26.10 -13.08
C ASN A 383 -15.20 -25.96 -12.41
N VAL A 384 -15.65 -24.72 -12.24
CA VAL A 384 -17.02 -24.43 -11.85
C VAL A 384 -17.89 -24.57 -13.09
N SER A 385 -18.46 -25.75 -13.29
CA SER A 385 -19.54 -25.97 -14.25
C SER A 385 -20.82 -25.32 -13.70
N TYR A 386 -21.22 -24.20 -14.28
CA TYR A 386 -22.55 -23.64 -14.06
C TYR A 386 -23.59 -24.57 -14.70
N GLN A 387 -24.22 -25.43 -13.91
CA GLN A 387 -25.49 -26.02 -14.28
C GLN A 387 -26.61 -25.01 -14.07
N ARG A 388 -27.16 -24.50 -15.17
CA ARG A 388 -28.48 -23.81 -15.16
C ARG A 388 -29.51 -24.84 -14.71
N ARG A 389 -30.15 -24.58 -13.56
CA ARG A 389 -31.43 -25.20 -13.24
C ARG A 389 -32.54 -24.31 -13.79
N ASN A 390 -33.38 -24.93 -14.63
CA ASN A 390 -34.64 -24.36 -15.14
C ASN A 390 -35.61 -24.04 -14.00
#